data_67a5b81f151ab652c457ab2c20f575de
#
_entry.id   67a5b81f151ab652c457ab2c20f575de
#
_cell.length_a   1.000
_cell.length_b   1.000
_cell.length_c   1.000
_cell.angle_alpha   90.00
_cell.angle_beta   90.00
_cell.angle_gamma   90.00
#
_symmetry.space_group_name_H-M   'P 1'
#
loop_
_entity.id
_entity.type
_entity.pdbx_description
1 polymer ?
#
loop_
_entity_poly.entity_id
_entity_poly.type
_entity_poly.pdbx_seq_one_letter_code
_entity_poly.pdbx_strand_id
1 'polypeptide(L)'
;ILMKTKKSISFFISLSVIFCILYIILAIKPLGKEYQFTPEWKIDVASPNVKPLKDDSQLVYFKLGQTMGYFTEDGDVVNFITFPFKASISDYFYTSYTANNKSAKFYSPDAKQLGTIDILGFPMMDKDRIYVFLPGGNAFAVCNQDGTKKWEYSGFSPITAFDSSANGCVVGFADGNITEFDTNGN
;
A
#
# COMPACT_ATOMS: atom_id res chain seq x y z
N ILE A 1 57.53 -35.89 -39.68
CA ILE A 1 56.13 -36.07 -39.24
C ILE A 1 55.89 -35.37 -37.86
N LEU A 2 56.83 -35.40 -36.91
CA LEU A 2 56.67 -34.80 -35.56
C LEU A 2 56.53 -33.25 -35.54
N MET A 3 57.06 -32.49 -36.50
CA MET A 3 57.00 -31.05 -36.51
C MET A 3 55.60 -30.49 -36.94
N LYS A 4 54.87 -31.26 -37.78
CA LYS A 4 53.53 -30.86 -38.22
C LYS A 4 52.46 -30.97 -37.14
N THR A 5 52.57 -31.94 -36.25
CA THR A 5 51.64 -32.13 -35.12
C THR A 5 51.79 -31.06 -34.05
N LYS A 6 53.01 -30.58 -33.75
CA LYS A 6 53.26 -29.54 -32.75
C LYS A 6 52.67 -28.20 -33.15
N LYS A 7 52.68 -27.82 -34.44
CA LYS A 7 52.10 -26.60 -34.97
C LYS A 7 50.56 -26.61 -34.95
N SER A 8 49.96 -27.79 -35.15
CA SER A 8 48.51 -27.97 -35.05
C SER A 8 48.01 -27.82 -33.62
N ILE A 9 48.71 -28.43 -32.65
CA ILE A 9 48.36 -28.37 -31.21
C ILE A 9 48.42 -26.91 -30.71
N SER A 10 49.50 -26.16 -31.07
CA SER A 10 49.62 -24.76 -30.67
C SER A 10 48.48 -23.89 -31.27
N PHE A 11 48.03 -24.17 -32.49
CA PHE A 11 46.89 -23.48 -33.11
C PHE A 11 45.59 -23.71 -32.34
N PHE A 12 45.28 -24.95 -31.95
CA PHE A 12 44.07 -25.29 -31.21
C PHE A 12 44.07 -24.66 -29.79
N ILE A 13 45.24 -24.63 -29.14
CA ILE A 13 45.38 -23.96 -27.82
C ILE A 13 45.10 -22.46 -27.97
N SER A 14 45.68 -21.78 -28.93
CA SER A 14 45.43 -20.37 -29.17
C SER A 14 43.96 -20.08 -29.47
N LEU A 15 43.33 -20.92 -30.30
CA LEU A 15 41.91 -20.80 -30.62
C LEU A 15 41.02 -20.96 -29.39
N SER A 16 41.34 -21.94 -28.53
CA SER A 16 40.62 -22.16 -27.28
C SER A 16 40.75 -20.98 -26.33
N VAL A 17 41.93 -20.39 -26.18
CA VAL A 17 42.15 -19.19 -25.38
C VAL A 17 41.36 -18.01 -25.89
N ILE A 18 41.36 -17.80 -27.19
CA ILE A 18 40.56 -16.71 -27.81
C ILE A 18 39.08 -16.92 -27.57
N PHE A 19 38.59 -18.15 -27.71
CA PHE A 19 37.19 -18.49 -27.46
C PHE A 19 36.80 -18.24 -25.97
N CYS A 20 37.67 -18.64 -25.04
CA CYS A 20 37.43 -18.38 -23.61
C CYS A 20 37.39 -16.86 -23.31
N ILE A 21 38.28 -16.07 -23.90
CA ILE A 21 38.29 -14.60 -23.71
C ILE A 21 37.01 -14.00 -24.28
N LEU A 22 36.63 -14.38 -25.50
CA LEU A 22 35.36 -13.93 -26.11
C LEU A 22 34.14 -14.31 -25.30
N TYR A 23 34.11 -15.55 -24.79
CA TYR A 23 33.03 -16.00 -23.90
C TYR A 23 32.95 -15.17 -22.63
N ILE A 24 34.07 -14.89 -21.98
CA ILE A 24 34.11 -14.04 -20.77
C ILE A 24 33.58 -12.63 -21.11
N ILE A 25 34.01 -12.02 -22.19
CA ILE A 25 33.56 -10.68 -22.59
C ILE A 25 32.06 -10.66 -22.87
N LEU A 26 31.52 -11.68 -23.51
CA LEU A 26 30.08 -11.77 -23.82
C LEU A 26 29.23 -12.18 -22.60
N ALA A 27 29.80 -12.97 -21.68
CA ALA A 27 29.12 -13.43 -20.49
C ALA A 27 29.15 -12.41 -19.33
N ILE A 28 30.12 -11.50 -19.31
CA ILE A 28 30.16 -10.38 -18.34
C ILE A 28 29.05 -9.40 -18.72
N LYS A 29 27.85 -9.67 -18.22
CA LYS A 29 26.83 -8.61 -18.13
C LYS A 29 27.30 -7.63 -17.08
N PRO A 30 27.36 -6.31 -17.36
CA PRO A 30 27.60 -5.36 -16.32
C PRO A 30 26.55 -5.59 -15.24
N LEU A 31 26.99 -5.87 -14.00
CA LEU A 31 26.13 -5.89 -12.83
C LEU A 31 25.34 -4.58 -12.88
N GLY A 32 24.01 -4.69 -12.98
CA GLY A 32 23.14 -3.52 -12.96
C GLY A 32 23.48 -2.68 -11.72
N LYS A 33 23.31 -1.37 -11.81
CA LYS A 33 23.47 -0.51 -10.65
C LYS A 33 22.58 -1.04 -9.53
N GLU A 34 23.16 -1.53 -8.46
CA GLU A 34 22.41 -1.80 -7.24
C GLU A 34 21.97 -0.45 -6.68
N TYR A 35 20.65 -0.27 -6.57
CA TYR A 35 20.12 0.88 -5.87
C TYR A 35 20.37 0.70 -4.38
N GLN A 36 21.25 1.50 -3.82
CA GLN A 36 21.45 1.56 -2.38
C GLN A 36 20.48 2.59 -1.82
N PHE A 37 19.58 2.13 -0.96
CA PHE A 37 18.71 3.02 -0.21
C PHE A 37 19.48 3.58 0.98
N THR A 38 19.69 4.88 0.99
CA THR A 38 20.23 5.60 2.14
C THR A 38 19.08 6.28 2.87
N PRO A 39 18.97 6.16 4.21
CA PRO A 39 17.91 6.83 4.94
C PRO A 39 18.13 8.36 4.84
N GLU A 40 17.15 9.07 4.34
CA GLU A 40 17.16 10.51 4.19
C GLU A 40 16.85 11.21 5.52
N TRP A 41 15.94 10.63 6.29
CA TRP A 41 15.57 11.11 7.63
C TRP A 41 15.16 9.95 8.54
N LYS A 42 15.11 10.23 9.85
CA LYS A 42 14.67 9.32 10.90
C LYS A 42 13.70 10.02 11.82
N ILE A 43 12.69 9.29 12.30
CA ILE A 43 11.75 9.77 13.31
C ILE A 43 11.89 8.88 14.56
N ASP A 44 12.01 9.53 15.71
CA ASP A 44 11.88 8.84 17.00
C ASP A 44 10.38 8.64 17.30
N VAL A 45 9.93 7.41 17.25
CA VAL A 45 8.52 7.06 17.53
C VAL A 45 8.13 7.24 19.00
N ALA A 46 9.11 7.31 19.92
CA ALA A 46 8.83 7.56 21.34
C ALA A 46 8.58 9.05 21.65
N SER A 47 9.12 9.94 20.80
CA SER A 47 8.99 11.39 20.99
C SER A 47 8.90 12.09 19.63
N PRO A 48 7.84 11.87 18.84
CA PRO A 48 7.71 12.49 17.55
C PRO A 48 7.54 14.01 17.70
N ASN A 49 8.33 14.77 16.97
CA ASN A 49 8.19 16.22 16.89
C ASN A 49 7.08 16.54 15.87
N VAL A 50 5.85 16.69 16.36
CA VAL A 50 4.69 16.99 15.52
C VAL A 50 4.71 18.46 15.12
N LYS A 51 4.62 18.72 13.83
CA LYS A 51 4.54 20.07 13.26
C LYS A 51 3.16 20.31 12.63
N PRO A 52 2.66 21.54 12.66
CA PRO A 52 1.40 21.85 11.98
C PRO A 52 1.51 21.60 10.47
N LEU A 53 0.43 21.11 9.88
CA LEU A 53 0.33 20.93 8.43
C LEU A 53 0.51 22.28 7.74
N LYS A 54 1.39 22.34 6.78
CA LYS A 54 1.56 23.48 5.87
C LYS A 54 0.68 23.26 4.64
N ASP A 55 0.09 24.33 4.15
CA ASP A 55 -0.64 24.30 2.88
C ASP A 55 0.31 23.82 1.77
N ASP A 56 -0.21 23.03 0.82
CA ASP A 56 0.50 22.43 -0.31
C ASP A 56 1.54 21.32 0.02
N SER A 57 1.61 20.81 1.24
CA SER A 57 2.48 19.67 1.56
C SER A 57 1.84 18.36 1.10
N GLN A 58 2.56 17.58 0.31
CA GLN A 58 2.16 16.20 0.01
C GLN A 58 2.35 15.35 1.26
N LEU A 59 1.27 14.71 1.69
CA LEU A 59 1.26 13.86 2.86
C LEU A 59 1.40 12.38 2.47
N VAL A 60 2.16 11.67 3.29
CA VAL A 60 2.26 10.22 3.24
C VAL A 60 1.77 9.68 4.56
N TYR A 61 0.83 8.75 4.53
CA TYR A 61 0.37 8.08 5.73
C TYR A 61 1.18 6.82 6.03
N PHE A 62 1.24 6.46 7.29
CA PHE A 62 1.82 5.19 7.73
C PHE A 62 0.97 4.54 8.81
N LYS A 63 1.08 3.21 8.87
CA LYS A 63 0.53 2.40 9.96
C LYS A 63 1.56 1.34 10.34
N LEU A 64 2.04 1.40 11.56
CA LEU A 64 3.08 0.51 12.07
C LEU A 64 2.66 -0.01 13.46
N GLY A 65 2.32 -1.29 13.54
CA GLY A 65 1.80 -1.87 14.78
C GLY A 65 0.52 -1.17 15.24
N GLN A 66 0.54 -0.61 16.45
CA GLN A 66 -0.57 0.15 17.03
C GLN A 66 -0.37 1.66 16.91
N THR A 67 0.43 2.09 15.96
CA THR A 67 0.69 3.50 15.69
C THR A 67 0.35 3.81 14.25
N MET A 68 -0.21 4.96 13.99
CA MET A 68 -0.45 5.51 12.66
C MET A 68 -0.21 7.01 12.65
N GLY A 69 -0.06 7.58 11.48
CA GLY A 69 0.11 9.01 11.35
C GLY A 69 0.43 9.45 9.94
N TYR A 70 0.79 10.72 9.84
CA TYR A 70 1.11 11.38 8.59
C TYR A 70 2.44 12.11 8.71
N PHE A 71 3.20 12.09 7.64
CA PHE A 71 4.42 12.86 7.49
C PHE A 71 4.50 13.47 6.09
N THR A 72 5.28 14.53 5.96
CA THR A 72 5.59 15.13 4.66
C THR A 72 6.77 14.42 4.01
N GLU A 73 6.98 14.63 2.71
CA GLU A 73 8.15 14.10 1.99
C GLU A 73 9.48 14.53 2.65
N ASP A 74 9.52 15.71 3.28
CA ASP A 74 10.68 16.22 4.02
C ASP A 74 10.89 15.55 5.39
N GLY A 75 10.00 14.63 5.80
CA GLY A 75 10.08 13.92 7.09
C GLY A 75 9.48 14.68 8.27
N ASP A 76 8.76 15.78 8.05
CA ASP A 76 8.02 16.46 9.11
C ASP A 76 6.77 15.64 9.49
N VAL A 77 6.64 15.28 10.76
CA VAL A 77 5.47 14.57 11.28
C VAL A 77 4.34 15.56 11.51
N VAL A 78 3.20 15.33 10.85
CA VAL A 78 2.00 16.16 10.99
C VAL A 78 1.07 15.62 12.07
N ASN A 79 0.96 14.30 12.16
CA ASN A 79 0.12 13.65 13.13
C ASN A 79 0.70 12.29 13.50
N PHE A 80 0.60 11.92 14.78
CA PHE A 80 1.11 10.67 15.31
C PHE A 80 0.19 10.15 16.39
N ILE A 81 -0.46 9.00 16.13
CA ILE A 81 -1.56 8.51 16.97
C ILE A 81 -1.29 7.05 17.32
N THR A 82 -1.47 6.74 18.60
CA THR A 82 -1.52 5.37 19.09
C THR A 82 -2.97 4.95 19.24
N PHE A 83 -3.33 3.77 18.74
CA PHE A 83 -4.68 3.24 18.83
C PHE A 83 -4.68 1.85 19.50
N PRO A 84 -5.67 1.58 20.39
CA PRO A 84 -5.63 0.35 21.22
C PRO A 84 -6.12 -0.90 20.49
N PHE A 85 -6.90 -0.78 19.41
CA PHE A 85 -7.56 -1.91 18.75
C PHE A 85 -7.26 -1.98 17.26
N LYS A 86 -8.14 -1.42 16.43
CA LYS A 86 -8.02 -1.38 14.98
C LYS A 86 -8.09 0.05 14.48
N ALA A 87 -7.47 0.30 13.36
CA ALA A 87 -7.52 1.59 12.70
C ALA A 87 -7.52 1.41 11.19
N SER A 88 -8.12 2.36 10.50
CA SER A 88 -8.04 2.55 9.08
C SER A 88 -7.53 3.96 8.80
N ILE A 89 -6.66 4.10 7.80
CA ILE A 89 -6.03 5.36 7.43
C ILE A 89 -5.87 5.41 5.92
N SER A 90 -6.05 6.59 5.36
CA SER A 90 -5.80 6.92 3.96
C SER A 90 -5.14 8.28 3.86
N ASP A 91 -4.92 8.80 2.66
CA ASP A 91 -4.33 10.13 2.46
C ASP A 91 -5.18 11.26 3.05
N TYR A 92 -6.50 11.06 3.18
CA TYR A 92 -7.45 12.10 3.57
C TYR A 92 -8.10 11.90 4.93
N PHE A 93 -8.19 10.64 5.40
CA PHE A 93 -8.96 10.29 6.58
C PHE A 93 -8.26 9.24 7.43
N TYR A 94 -8.51 9.29 8.72
CA TYR A 94 -8.20 8.18 9.60
C TYR A 94 -9.30 7.98 10.64
N THR A 95 -9.41 6.75 11.12
CA THR A 95 -10.29 6.35 12.20
C THR A 95 -9.67 5.24 13.03
N SER A 96 -10.02 5.18 14.32
CA SER A 96 -9.76 4.02 15.16
C SER A 96 -11.07 3.46 15.68
N TYR A 97 -11.19 2.13 15.73
CA TYR A 97 -12.45 1.48 16.06
C TYR A 97 -12.21 0.14 16.75
N THR A 98 -13.26 -0.38 17.41
CA THR A 98 -13.33 -1.73 17.96
C THR A 98 -14.31 -2.58 17.16
N ALA A 99 -14.23 -3.91 17.30
CA ALA A 99 -15.12 -4.83 16.58
C ALA A 99 -16.61 -4.64 16.87
N ASN A 100 -16.94 -4.07 18.03
CA ASN A 100 -18.33 -3.89 18.50
C ASN A 100 -18.78 -2.43 18.53
N ASN A 101 -18.01 -1.51 17.97
CA ASN A 101 -18.43 -0.12 17.92
C ASN A 101 -19.61 0.06 16.97
N LYS A 102 -20.70 0.62 17.49
CA LYS A 102 -21.84 1.04 16.68
C LYS A 102 -21.57 2.36 15.95
N SER A 103 -20.54 3.07 16.38
CA SER A 103 -20.19 4.41 15.88
C SER A 103 -18.67 4.59 15.92
N ALA A 104 -18.09 5.15 14.87
CA ALA A 104 -16.66 5.46 14.78
C ALA A 104 -16.46 6.90 14.30
N LYS A 105 -15.74 7.69 15.09
CA LYS A 105 -15.33 9.04 14.68
C LYS A 105 -14.18 8.95 13.71
N PHE A 106 -14.17 9.83 12.71
CA PHE A 106 -13.05 9.94 11.80
C PHE A 106 -12.56 11.37 11.68
N TYR A 107 -11.32 11.50 11.24
CA TYR A 107 -10.55 12.73 11.33
C TYR A 107 -9.76 12.96 10.04
N SER A 108 -9.47 14.23 9.78
CA SER A 108 -8.50 14.65 8.76
C SER A 108 -7.06 14.46 9.25
N PRO A 109 -6.06 14.52 8.37
CA PRO A 109 -4.64 14.37 8.72
C PRO A 109 -4.17 15.32 9.83
N ASP A 110 -4.72 16.52 9.93
CA ASP A 110 -4.45 17.53 10.97
C ASP A 110 -5.23 17.32 12.28
N ALA A 111 -5.81 16.12 12.47
CA ALA A 111 -6.56 15.71 13.67
C ALA A 111 -7.90 16.44 13.90
N LYS A 112 -8.42 17.14 12.90
CA LYS A 112 -9.76 17.73 12.98
C LYS A 112 -10.83 16.66 12.77
N GLN A 113 -11.79 16.54 13.68
CA GLN A 113 -12.92 15.62 13.50
C GLN A 113 -13.79 16.11 12.32
N LEU A 114 -13.99 15.23 11.34
CA LEU A 114 -14.80 15.49 10.14
C LEU A 114 -16.21 14.96 10.28
N GLY A 115 -16.39 13.84 10.97
CA GLY A 115 -17.69 13.24 11.09
C GLY A 115 -17.71 12.01 12.01
N THR A 116 -18.82 11.29 11.92
CA THR A 116 -19.05 10.04 12.64
C THR A 116 -19.74 9.04 11.71
N ILE A 117 -19.24 7.82 11.70
CA ILE A 117 -19.81 6.69 10.96
C ILE A 117 -20.68 5.91 11.95
N ASP A 118 -22.00 6.05 11.84
CA ASP A 118 -22.97 5.37 12.70
C ASP A 118 -23.46 4.04 12.07
N ILE A 119 -22.49 3.21 11.66
CA ILE A 119 -22.71 1.90 11.07
C ILE A 119 -21.87 0.88 11.83
N LEU A 120 -22.53 -0.17 12.31
CA LEU A 120 -21.83 -1.29 12.92
C LEU A 120 -20.99 -2.03 11.89
N GLY A 121 -19.68 -2.07 12.08
CA GLY A 121 -18.80 -2.77 11.16
C GLY A 121 -17.34 -2.35 11.27
N PHE A 122 -16.62 -2.58 10.18
CA PHE A 122 -15.19 -2.36 10.08
C PHE A 122 -14.91 -1.27 9.04
N PRO A 123 -14.73 0.00 9.47
CA PRO A 123 -14.42 1.10 8.56
C PRO A 123 -13.13 0.85 7.79
N MET A 124 -13.17 1.10 6.49
CA MET A 124 -12.03 1.11 5.60
C MET A 124 -11.99 2.46 4.87
N MET A 125 -10.89 3.18 5.08
CA MET A 125 -10.59 4.43 4.38
C MET A 125 -9.74 4.12 3.15
N ASP A 126 -10.16 4.59 1.99
CA ASP A 126 -9.38 4.49 0.75
C ASP A 126 -9.41 5.82 0.02
N LYS A 127 -8.30 6.53 0.03
CA LYS A 127 -8.20 7.91 -0.43
C LYS A 127 -9.26 8.79 0.25
N ASP A 128 -10.14 9.41 -0.52
CA ASP A 128 -11.26 10.25 -0.07
C ASP A 128 -12.58 9.50 0.11
N ARG A 129 -12.54 8.14 0.12
CA ARG A 129 -13.72 7.26 0.20
C ARG A 129 -13.78 6.52 1.52
N ILE A 130 -15.00 6.32 1.98
CA ILE A 130 -15.28 5.67 3.26
C ILE A 130 -16.19 4.45 3.00
N TYR A 131 -15.68 3.28 3.32
CA TYR A 131 -16.39 2.01 3.26
C TYR A 131 -16.54 1.43 4.66
N VAL A 132 -17.58 0.67 4.89
CA VAL A 132 -17.76 -0.09 6.13
C VAL A 132 -18.11 -1.52 5.79
N PHE A 133 -17.22 -2.46 6.10
CA PHE A 133 -17.52 -3.88 5.97
C PHE A 133 -18.37 -4.32 7.15
N LEU A 134 -19.53 -4.90 6.88
CA LEU A 134 -20.50 -5.28 7.89
C LEU A 134 -20.14 -6.62 8.56
N PRO A 135 -20.59 -6.87 9.78
CA PRO A 135 -20.43 -8.17 10.42
C PRO A 135 -21.03 -9.28 9.56
N GLY A 136 -20.36 -10.44 9.50
CA GLY A 136 -20.75 -11.54 8.61
C GLY A 136 -19.89 -11.66 7.37
N GLY A 137 -19.22 -10.56 6.96
CA GLY A 137 -18.23 -10.59 5.90
C GLY A 137 -18.77 -10.71 4.47
N ASN A 138 -20.09 -10.62 4.27
CA ASN A 138 -20.77 -10.74 2.98
C ASN A 138 -21.47 -9.43 2.54
N ALA A 139 -21.29 -8.36 3.29
CA ALA A 139 -21.95 -7.08 3.06
C ALA A 139 -21.00 -5.91 3.34
N PHE A 140 -21.21 -4.80 2.66
CA PHE A 140 -20.51 -3.54 2.92
C PHE A 140 -21.42 -2.36 2.63
N ALA A 141 -21.16 -1.25 3.30
CA ALA A 141 -21.78 0.04 3.06
C ALA A 141 -20.76 1.02 2.49
N VAL A 142 -21.21 1.92 1.65
CA VAL A 142 -20.48 3.09 1.17
C VAL A 142 -21.03 4.32 1.86
N CYS A 143 -20.14 5.17 2.36
CA CYS A 143 -20.51 6.40 3.05
C CYS A 143 -20.18 7.64 2.21
N ASN A 144 -20.89 8.71 2.49
CA ASN A 144 -20.54 10.06 2.08
C ASN A 144 -19.31 10.54 2.89
N GLN A 145 -18.72 11.66 2.48
CA GLN A 145 -17.55 12.24 3.17
C GLN A 145 -17.86 12.79 4.58
N ASP A 146 -19.13 12.92 4.94
CA ASP A 146 -19.58 13.27 6.29
C ASP A 146 -19.80 12.04 7.20
N GLY A 147 -19.64 10.83 6.67
CA GLY A 147 -19.83 9.56 7.37
C GLY A 147 -21.25 8.99 7.28
N THR A 148 -22.20 9.68 6.66
CA THR A 148 -23.54 9.17 6.44
C THR A 148 -23.58 8.07 5.39
N LYS A 149 -24.43 7.06 5.59
CA LYS A 149 -24.56 5.96 4.63
C LYS A 149 -25.12 6.45 3.31
N LYS A 150 -24.42 6.17 2.21
CA LYS A 150 -24.87 6.46 0.85
C LYS A 150 -25.69 5.30 0.27
N TRP A 151 -25.11 4.11 0.28
CA TRP A 151 -25.77 2.86 -0.13
C TRP A 151 -25.11 1.66 0.54
N GLU A 152 -25.70 0.50 0.41
CA GLU A 152 -25.24 -0.75 1.02
C GLU A 152 -25.49 -1.91 0.06
N TYR A 153 -24.55 -2.84 0.02
CA TYR A 153 -24.70 -4.12 -0.65
C TYR A 153 -24.63 -5.25 0.35
N SER A 154 -25.51 -6.25 0.17
CA SER A 154 -25.51 -7.49 0.95
C SER A 154 -25.64 -8.67 0.00
N GLY A 155 -24.61 -9.51 -0.01
CA GLY A 155 -24.56 -10.74 -0.82
C GLY A 155 -24.77 -12.00 0.01
N PHE A 156 -24.76 -13.13 -0.68
CA PHE A 156 -24.86 -14.46 -0.05
C PHE A 156 -23.49 -15.06 0.23
N SER A 157 -22.46 -14.65 -0.49
CA SER A 157 -21.11 -15.18 -0.40
C SER A 157 -20.18 -14.21 0.31
N PRO A 158 -19.23 -14.69 1.13
CA PRO A 158 -18.25 -13.83 1.78
C PRO A 158 -17.40 -13.04 0.78
N ILE A 159 -17.10 -11.80 1.13
CA ILE A 159 -16.19 -10.92 0.39
C ILE A 159 -14.75 -11.39 0.67
N THR A 160 -13.98 -11.66 -0.39
CA THR A 160 -12.59 -12.14 -0.31
C THR A 160 -11.58 -11.13 -0.86
N ALA A 161 -12.04 -10.23 -1.73
CA ALA A 161 -11.21 -9.19 -2.32
C ALA A 161 -12.04 -7.92 -2.49
N PHE A 162 -11.38 -6.77 -2.39
CA PHE A 162 -12.00 -5.47 -2.56
C PHE A 162 -10.95 -4.48 -3.04
N ASP A 163 -11.32 -3.70 -4.03
CA ASP A 163 -10.55 -2.54 -4.48
C ASP A 163 -11.49 -1.43 -4.92
N SER A 164 -11.03 -0.18 -4.89
CA SER A 164 -11.85 0.95 -5.25
C SER A 164 -11.13 2.02 -6.08
N SER A 165 -11.92 2.75 -6.86
CA SER A 165 -11.48 3.85 -7.70
C SER A 165 -12.44 5.04 -7.57
N ALA A 166 -12.11 6.16 -8.24
CA ALA A 166 -13.03 7.30 -8.32
C ALA A 166 -14.38 6.97 -8.97
N ASN A 167 -14.43 5.90 -9.79
CA ASN A 167 -15.63 5.51 -10.54
C ASN A 167 -16.51 4.49 -9.81
N GLY A 168 -16.02 3.90 -8.72
CA GLY A 168 -16.74 2.87 -7.98
C GLY A 168 -15.81 1.85 -7.32
N CYS A 169 -16.30 0.64 -7.09
CA CYS A 169 -15.52 -0.42 -6.48
C CYS A 169 -15.74 -1.78 -7.15
N VAL A 170 -14.76 -2.66 -7.01
CA VAL A 170 -14.82 -4.05 -7.47
C VAL A 170 -14.69 -4.98 -6.27
N VAL A 171 -15.55 -5.95 -6.20
CA VAL A 171 -15.67 -6.89 -5.09
C VAL A 171 -15.57 -8.32 -5.59
N GLY A 172 -14.65 -9.09 -5.04
CA GLY A 172 -14.53 -10.53 -5.26
C GLY A 172 -15.15 -11.32 -4.11
N PHE A 173 -15.85 -12.40 -4.45
CA PHE A 173 -16.58 -13.24 -3.51
C PHE A 173 -16.00 -14.66 -3.43
N ALA A 174 -16.25 -15.35 -2.33
CA ALA A 174 -15.73 -16.70 -2.09
C ALA A 174 -16.29 -17.77 -3.07
N ASP A 175 -17.40 -17.50 -3.73
CA ASP A 175 -17.98 -18.35 -4.78
C ASP A 175 -17.34 -18.15 -6.17
N GLY A 176 -16.33 -17.27 -6.28
CA GLY A 176 -15.61 -16.96 -7.51
C GLY A 176 -16.23 -15.83 -8.33
N ASN A 177 -17.35 -15.28 -7.90
CA ASN A 177 -17.94 -14.11 -8.57
C ASN A 177 -17.13 -12.85 -8.33
N ILE A 178 -17.08 -11.97 -9.33
CA ILE A 178 -16.55 -10.61 -9.25
C ILE A 178 -17.65 -9.65 -9.68
N THR A 179 -17.94 -8.66 -8.88
CA THR A 179 -18.96 -7.65 -9.16
C THR A 179 -18.34 -6.27 -9.10
N GLU A 180 -18.63 -5.45 -10.09
CA GLU A 180 -18.31 -4.04 -10.13
C GLU A 180 -19.53 -3.22 -9.74
N PHE A 181 -19.33 -2.20 -8.92
CA PHE A 181 -20.35 -1.25 -8.52
C PHE A 181 -19.90 0.15 -8.91
N ASP A 182 -20.78 0.93 -9.52
CA ASP A 182 -20.54 2.34 -9.73
C ASP A 182 -20.62 3.14 -8.41
N THR A 183 -20.42 4.44 -8.46
CA THR A 183 -20.51 5.30 -7.27
C THR A 183 -21.90 5.36 -6.64
N ASN A 184 -22.94 4.86 -7.29
CA ASN A 184 -24.33 4.82 -6.82
C ASN A 184 -24.79 3.42 -6.40
N GLY A 185 -23.91 2.40 -6.57
CA GLY A 185 -24.19 1.02 -6.18
C GLY A 185 -24.93 0.19 -7.24
N ASN A 186 -24.86 0.61 -8.53
CA ASN A 186 -25.43 -0.14 -9.66
C ASN A 186 -24.39 -1.08 -10.24
#